data_6757ac3c9b9d80640dceab44280929e5
#
_entry.id   6757ac3c9b9d80640dceab44280929e5
#
_cell.length_a   1.000
_cell.length_b   1.000
_cell.length_c   1.000
_cell.angle_alpha   90.00
_cell.angle_beta   90.00
_cell.angle_gamma   90.00
#
_symmetry.space_group_name_H-M   'P 1'
#
loop_
_entity.id
_entity.type
_entity.pdbx_description
1 polymer ?
#
loop_
_entity_poly.entity_id
_entity_poly.type
_entity_poly.pdbx_seq_one_letter_code
_entity_poly.pdbx_strand_id
1 'polypeptide(L)' 'MTTKELINLLQRLDPDGNKEVVFGIDYDGEYEKEVVVGAETYDDDEVVLYY' A
#
# COMPACT_ATOMS: atom_id res chain seq x y z
N MET A 1 -10.49 1.28 -3.50
CA MET A 1 -10.47 2.28 -2.41
C MET A 1 -10.18 3.67 -2.97
N THR A 2 -10.71 4.69 -2.35
CA THR A 2 -10.47 6.07 -2.78
C THR A 2 -9.17 6.61 -2.20
N THR A 3 -8.69 7.72 -2.76
CA THR A 3 -7.50 8.40 -2.23
C THR A 3 -7.67 8.74 -0.76
N LYS A 4 -8.85 9.26 -0.39
CA LYS A 4 -9.11 9.63 1.00
C LYS A 4 -9.08 8.44 1.93
N GLU A 5 -9.64 7.32 1.50
CA GLU A 5 -9.60 6.08 2.27
C GLU A 5 -8.17 5.59 2.46
N LEU A 6 -7.37 5.66 1.40
CA LEU A 6 -5.97 5.24 1.47
C LEU A 6 -5.15 6.16 2.39
N ILE A 7 -5.36 7.47 2.31
CA ILE A 7 -4.68 8.42 3.21
C ILE A 7 -4.98 8.09 4.67
N ASN A 8 -6.26 7.87 4.99
CA ASN A 8 -6.66 7.56 6.36
C ASN A 8 -6.05 6.24 6.83
N LEU A 9 -6.03 5.25 5.96
CA LEU A 9 -5.47 3.94 6.29
C LEU A 9 -3.96 4.03 6.53
N LEU A 10 -3.24 4.72 5.65
CA LEU A 10 -1.79 4.87 5.78
C LEU A 10 -1.42 5.63 7.05
N GLN A 11 -2.21 6.63 7.44
CA GLN A 11 -1.95 7.36 8.68
C GLN A 11 -2.09 6.49 9.92
N ARG A 12 -2.94 5.47 9.86
CA ARG A 12 -3.07 4.52 10.96
C ARG A 12 -1.94 3.49 10.99
N LEU A 13 -1.51 3.06 9.81
CA LEU A 13 -0.47 2.03 9.69
C LEU A 13 0.93 2.59 9.93
N ASP A 14 1.13 3.84 9.55
CA ASP A 14 2.44 4.49 9.58
C ASP A 14 2.27 5.96 9.99
N PRO A 15 1.93 6.23 11.26
CA PRO A 15 1.69 7.61 11.69
C PRO A 15 2.89 8.54 11.53
N ASP A 16 4.10 8.01 11.59
CA ASP A 16 5.31 8.81 11.42
C ASP A 16 5.70 9.04 9.95
N GLY A 17 5.13 8.25 9.05
CA GLY A 17 5.39 8.39 7.63
C GLY A 17 6.78 7.94 7.20
N ASN A 18 7.38 6.99 7.92
CA ASN A 18 8.76 6.56 7.69
C ASN A 18 8.89 5.20 7.02
N LYS A 19 7.79 4.49 6.85
CA LYS A 19 7.84 3.16 6.26
C LYS A 19 7.86 3.24 4.74
N GLU A 20 8.51 2.29 4.12
CA GLU A 20 8.53 2.16 2.66
C GLU A 20 7.20 1.59 2.19
N VAL A 21 6.63 2.18 1.14
CA VAL A 21 5.40 1.67 0.53
C VAL A 21 5.76 0.79 -0.64
N VAL A 22 5.26 -0.44 -0.64
CA VAL A 22 5.54 -1.41 -1.69
C VAL A 22 4.25 -2.03 -2.20
N PHE A 23 4.27 -2.51 -3.43
CA PHE A 23 3.20 -3.32 -4.00
C PHE A 23 3.50 -4.78 -3.80
N GLY A 24 2.50 -5.52 -3.35
CA GLY A 24 2.62 -6.96 -3.19
C GLY A 24 2.33 -7.74 -4.47
N ILE A 25 2.73 -7.23 -5.63
CA ILE A 25 2.42 -7.81 -6.93
C ILE A 25 3.70 -8.17 -7.66
N ASP A 26 3.69 -9.34 -8.26
CA ASP A 26 4.77 -9.78 -9.13
C ASP A 26 4.23 -9.86 -10.56
N TYR A 27 4.47 -8.80 -11.33
CA TYR A 27 4.09 -8.75 -12.73
C TYR A 27 5.30 -8.90 -13.63
N ASP A 28 5.10 -9.57 -14.76
CA ASP A 28 6.13 -9.81 -15.76
C ASP A 28 6.45 -8.57 -16.61
N GLY A 29 6.37 -7.40 -16.03
CA GLY A 29 6.72 -6.16 -16.69
C GLY A 29 5.61 -5.53 -17.51
N GLU A 30 4.41 -6.08 -17.52
CA GLU A 30 3.28 -5.47 -18.19
C GLU A 30 2.60 -4.46 -17.26
N TYR A 31 2.23 -3.32 -17.85
CA TYR A 31 1.53 -2.28 -17.10
C TYR A 31 0.02 -2.54 -17.15
N GLU A 32 -0.56 -2.86 -16.01
CA GLU A 32 -2.00 -3.01 -15.86
C GLU A 32 -2.49 -2.14 -14.72
N LYS A 33 -3.74 -1.69 -14.83
CA LYS A 33 -4.39 -0.93 -13.77
C LYS A 33 -5.17 -1.90 -12.89
N GLU A 34 -4.89 -1.83 -11.61
CA GLU A 34 -5.65 -2.60 -10.62
C GLU A 34 -6.18 -1.66 -9.55
N VAL A 35 -7.34 -2.00 -9.01
CA VAL A 35 -7.95 -1.22 -7.94
C VAL A 35 -7.33 -1.67 -6.62
N VAL A 36 -6.71 -0.73 -5.91
CA VAL A 36 -6.19 -1.01 -4.58
C VAL A 36 -7.36 -1.19 -3.62
N VAL A 37 -7.41 -2.30 -2.91
CA VAL A 37 -8.48 -2.60 -1.96
C VAL A 37 -8.03 -2.52 -0.51
N GLY A 38 -6.74 -2.48 -0.24
CA GLY A 38 -6.26 -2.38 1.13
C GLY A 38 -4.78 -2.17 1.23
N ALA A 39 -4.33 -2.05 2.46
CA ALA A 39 -2.92 -1.94 2.79
C ALA A 39 -2.68 -2.58 4.16
N GLU A 40 -1.50 -3.15 4.35
CA GLU A 40 -1.11 -3.76 5.62
C GLU A 40 0.35 -3.45 5.89
N THR A 41 0.73 -3.48 7.18
CA THR A 41 2.14 -3.41 7.54
C THR A 41 2.78 -4.79 7.33
N TYR A 42 3.98 -4.77 6.80
CA TYR A 42 4.79 -5.97 6.64
C TYR A 42 6.17 -5.70 7.22
N ASP A 43 6.57 -6.51 8.16
CA ASP A 43 7.73 -6.22 9.01
C ASP A 43 7.57 -4.86 9.70
N ASP A 44 8.64 -4.27 10.22
CA ASP A 44 8.57 -3.02 10.96
C ASP A 44 8.74 -1.79 10.07
N ASP A 45 9.12 -1.98 8.82
CA ASP A 45 9.54 -0.87 7.95
C ASP A 45 8.83 -0.80 6.60
N GLU A 46 7.83 -1.64 6.37
CA GLU A 46 7.13 -1.65 5.09
C GLU A 46 5.61 -1.59 5.24
N VAL A 47 4.97 -0.88 4.31
CA VAL A 47 3.53 -0.91 4.10
C VAL A 47 3.28 -1.51 2.72
N VAL A 48 2.51 -2.59 2.66
CA VAL A 48 2.20 -3.29 1.42
C VAL A 48 0.79 -2.93 0.98
N LEU A 49 0.68 -2.41 -0.23
CA LEU A 49 -0.62 -2.21 -0.88
C LEU A 49 -1.02 -3.50 -1.59
N TYR A 50 -2.31 -3.81 -1.57
CA TYR A 50 -2.80 -4.99 -2.28
C TYR A 50 -4.14 -4.72 -2.97
N TYR A 51 -4.49 -5.58 -3.90
CA TYR A 51 -5.69 -5.45 -4.73
C TYR A 51 -6.50 -6.74 -4.75
#